data_350098bc07e2564657050fceb94c8d36
#
_entry.id   350098bc07e2564657050fceb94c8d36
#
_cell.length_a   1.000
_cell.length_b   1.000
_cell.length_c   1.000
_cell.angle_alpha   90.00
_cell.angle_beta   90.00
_cell.angle_gamma   90.00
#
_symmetry.space_group_name_H-M   'P 1'
#
loop_
_entity.id
_entity.type
_entity.pdbx_description
1 polymer ?
#
loop_
_entity_poly.entity_id
_entity_poly.type
_entity_poly.pdbx_seq_one_letter_code
_entity_poly.pdbx_strand_id
1 'polypeptide(L)'
;MNTQTVLIVDDEFAIRDMLRMALEMANFHCIEAENIQQAYQLIVDERPAILLLDWMLPGGSGLELMHRLKREELTRDMPVIMLTAKTAEDNVIQGLDVGADDYITKPFAPRALIARI
;
A
#
# COMPACT_ATOMS: atom_id res chain seq x y z
N MET A 1 6.79 3.62 -23.32
CA MET A 1 7.00 4.15 -21.96
C MET A 1 6.60 3.12 -20.93
N ASN A 2 7.45 2.91 -19.96
CA ASN A 2 7.18 1.95 -18.92
C ASN A 2 6.26 2.56 -17.88
N THR A 3 5.03 2.06 -17.83
CA THR A 3 4.08 2.46 -16.81
C THR A 3 4.35 1.62 -15.56
N GLN A 4 4.58 2.28 -14.44
CA GLN A 4 4.80 1.59 -13.18
C GLN A 4 3.49 1.06 -12.62
N THR A 5 3.55 -0.12 -12.03
CA THR A 5 2.39 -0.77 -11.42
C THR A 5 2.33 -0.47 -9.93
N VAL A 6 1.17 -0.03 -9.47
CA VAL A 6 0.89 0.23 -8.07
C VAL A 6 -0.16 -0.77 -7.60
N LEU A 7 0.14 -1.49 -6.51
CA LEU A 7 -0.85 -2.35 -5.88
C LEU A 7 -1.52 -1.59 -4.75
N ILE A 8 -2.85 -1.53 -4.80
CA ILE A 8 -3.67 -0.87 -3.79
C ILE A 8 -4.34 -1.94 -2.94
N VAL A 9 -4.03 -1.98 -1.65
CA VAL A 9 -4.59 -2.96 -0.72
C VAL A 9 -5.45 -2.25 0.32
N ASP A 10 -6.76 -2.36 0.18
CA ASP A 10 -7.72 -1.76 1.08
C ASP A 10 -9.03 -2.55 0.96
N ASP A 11 -9.73 -2.80 2.06
CA ASP A 11 -10.97 -3.55 2.03
C ASP A 11 -12.17 -2.70 1.59
N GLU A 12 -12.03 -1.38 1.54
CA GLU A 12 -13.09 -0.48 1.10
C GLU A 12 -13.01 -0.21 -0.40
N PHE A 13 -14.01 -0.65 -1.13
CA PHE A 13 -14.05 -0.47 -2.57
C PHE A 13 -13.96 1.00 -2.98
N ALA A 14 -14.67 1.87 -2.24
CA ALA A 14 -14.70 3.29 -2.59
C ALA A 14 -13.31 3.93 -2.52
N ILE A 15 -12.51 3.52 -1.55
CA ILE A 15 -11.15 4.04 -1.42
C ILE A 15 -10.26 3.51 -2.53
N ARG A 16 -10.35 2.20 -2.84
CA ARG A 16 -9.57 1.63 -3.94
C ARG A 16 -9.91 2.30 -5.26
N ASP A 17 -11.21 2.53 -5.51
CA ASP A 17 -11.67 3.14 -6.74
C ASP A 17 -11.17 4.57 -6.89
N MET A 18 -11.25 5.35 -5.81
CA MET A 18 -10.76 6.71 -5.79
C MET A 18 -9.25 6.77 -6.06
N LEU A 19 -8.49 5.91 -5.40
CA LEU A 19 -7.04 5.87 -5.58
C LEU A 19 -6.66 5.42 -6.98
N ARG A 20 -7.35 4.39 -7.50
CA ARG A 20 -7.10 3.90 -8.85
C ARG A 20 -7.31 5.00 -9.88
N MET A 21 -8.42 5.72 -9.77
CA MET A 21 -8.72 6.80 -10.71
C MET A 21 -7.64 7.88 -10.68
N ALA A 22 -7.23 8.30 -9.50
CA ALA A 22 -6.23 9.33 -9.35
C ALA A 22 -4.86 8.88 -9.88
N LEU A 23 -4.49 7.64 -9.59
CA LEU A 23 -3.20 7.10 -10.03
C LEU A 23 -3.17 6.86 -11.54
N GLU A 24 -4.27 6.39 -12.12
CA GLU A 24 -4.34 6.22 -13.57
C GLU A 24 -4.22 7.55 -14.29
N MET A 25 -4.79 8.61 -13.73
CA MET A 25 -4.64 9.94 -14.28
C MET A 25 -3.19 10.43 -14.23
N ALA A 26 -2.40 9.89 -13.30
CA ALA A 26 -0.98 10.20 -13.19
C ALA A 26 -0.11 9.18 -13.94
N ASN A 27 -0.72 8.37 -14.81
CA ASN A 27 -0.06 7.39 -15.68
C ASN A 27 0.52 6.18 -14.97
N PHE A 28 -0.06 5.80 -13.84
CA PHE A 28 0.27 4.53 -13.20
C PHE A 28 -0.72 3.44 -13.62
N HIS A 29 -0.24 2.22 -13.68
CA HIS A 29 -1.11 1.05 -13.83
C HIS A 29 -1.45 0.54 -12.43
N CYS A 30 -2.73 0.30 -12.16
CA CYS A 30 -3.16 -0.10 -10.82
C CYS A 30 -3.72 -1.51 -10.81
N ILE A 31 -3.32 -2.27 -9.78
CA ILE A 31 -3.96 -3.54 -9.44
C ILE A 31 -4.46 -3.42 -8.01
N GLU A 32 -5.47 -4.19 -7.65
CA GLU A 32 -6.16 -4.02 -6.37
C GLU A 32 -6.30 -5.35 -5.64
N ALA A 33 -6.23 -5.27 -4.31
CA ALA A 33 -6.51 -6.40 -3.43
C ALA A 33 -7.33 -5.91 -2.25
N GLU A 34 -8.21 -6.76 -1.74
CA GLU A 34 -9.06 -6.41 -0.62
C GLU A 34 -8.68 -7.12 0.67
N ASN A 35 -7.71 -8.01 0.62
CA ASN A 35 -7.22 -8.71 1.80
C ASN A 35 -5.75 -9.08 1.63
N ILE A 36 -5.16 -9.57 2.72
CA ILE A 36 -3.73 -9.88 2.75
C ILE A 36 -3.35 -11.01 1.80
N GLN A 37 -4.18 -12.02 1.70
CA GLN A 37 -3.88 -13.18 0.85
C GLN A 37 -3.86 -12.81 -0.63
N GLN A 38 -4.85 -12.04 -1.06
CA GLN A 38 -4.86 -11.54 -2.44
C GLN A 38 -3.67 -10.63 -2.70
N ALA A 39 -3.36 -9.76 -1.74
CA ALA A 39 -2.23 -8.85 -1.86
C ALA A 39 -0.92 -9.60 -2.05
N TYR A 40 -0.68 -10.59 -1.20
CA TYR A 40 0.56 -11.35 -1.28
C TYR A 40 0.69 -12.08 -2.63
N GLN A 41 -0.41 -12.68 -3.08
CA GLN A 41 -0.41 -13.38 -4.36
C GLN A 41 -0.09 -12.44 -5.52
N LEU A 42 -0.68 -11.25 -5.52
CA LEU A 42 -0.42 -10.26 -6.56
C LEU A 42 1.00 -9.73 -6.51
N ILE A 43 1.55 -9.58 -5.31
CA ILE A 43 2.93 -9.14 -5.15
C ILE A 43 3.89 -10.14 -5.78
N VAL A 44 3.68 -11.41 -5.53
CA VAL A 44 4.53 -12.46 -6.08
C VAL A 44 4.37 -12.56 -7.59
N ASP A 45 3.14 -12.49 -8.09
CA ASP A 45 2.84 -12.70 -9.51
C ASP A 45 3.15 -11.47 -10.37
N GLU A 46 2.83 -10.28 -9.87
CA GLU A 46 2.90 -9.06 -10.68
C GLU A 46 4.09 -8.17 -10.33
N ARG A 47 4.67 -8.34 -9.18
CA ARG A 47 5.82 -7.57 -8.70
C ARG A 47 5.64 -6.06 -8.88
N PRO A 48 4.66 -5.46 -8.18
CA PRO A 48 4.39 -4.04 -8.35
C PRO A 48 5.58 -3.19 -7.93
N ALA A 49 5.68 -2.02 -8.53
CA ALA A 49 6.74 -1.07 -8.20
C ALA A 49 6.52 -0.40 -6.84
N ILE A 50 5.27 -0.27 -6.42
CA ILE A 50 4.91 0.38 -5.16
C ILE A 50 3.69 -0.31 -4.58
N LEU A 51 3.67 -0.45 -3.25
CA LEU A 51 2.55 -1.01 -2.51
C LEU A 51 1.91 0.09 -1.65
N LEU A 52 0.60 0.30 -1.84
CA LEU A 52 -0.22 1.13 -0.95
C LEU A 52 -1.02 0.18 -0.08
N LEU A 53 -0.76 0.19 1.21
CA LEU A 53 -1.23 -0.85 2.11
C LEU A 53 -1.99 -0.27 3.29
N ASP A 54 -3.28 -0.64 3.42
CA ASP A 54 -4.08 -0.25 4.55
C ASP A 54 -3.59 -0.98 5.81
N TRP A 55 -3.59 -0.28 6.94
CA TRP A 55 -3.15 -0.84 8.21
C TRP A 55 -4.05 -1.97 8.68
N MET A 56 -5.37 -1.78 8.60
CA MET A 56 -6.36 -2.74 9.09
C MET A 56 -7.06 -3.43 7.93
N LEU A 57 -6.89 -4.75 7.83
CA LEU A 57 -7.47 -5.55 6.76
C LEU A 57 -8.16 -6.79 7.32
N PRO A 58 -9.18 -7.32 6.63
CA PRO A 58 -9.76 -8.61 7.01
C PRO A 58 -8.69 -9.71 6.97
N GLY A 59 -8.66 -10.54 7.98
CA GLY A 59 -7.76 -11.68 8.03
C GLY A 59 -6.37 -11.37 8.57
N GLY A 60 -6.12 -10.11 9.00
CA GLY A 60 -4.83 -9.73 9.56
C GLY A 60 -4.58 -8.25 9.43
N SER A 61 -3.41 -7.80 9.83
CA SER A 61 -3.04 -6.39 9.72
C SER A 61 -2.09 -6.18 8.55
N GLY A 62 -2.15 -4.97 7.98
CA GLY A 62 -1.19 -4.58 6.97
C GLY A 62 0.23 -4.60 7.51
N LEU A 63 0.38 -4.35 8.79
CA LEU A 63 1.68 -4.40 9.45
C LEU A 63 2.31 -5.80 9.36
N GLU A 64 1.51 -6.83 9.56
CA GLU A 64 1.99 -8.21 9.46
C GLU A 64 2.46 -8.53 8.04
N LEU A 65 1.70 -8.10 7.05
CA LEU A 65 2.08 -8.30 5.67
C LEU A 65 3.39 -7.57 5.37
N MET A 66 3.50 -6.32 5.78
CA MET A 66 4.71 -5.56 5.54
C MET A 66 5.92 -6.21 6.21
N HIS A 67 5.76 -6.70 7.44
CA HIS A 67 6.82 -7.39 8.16
C HIS A 67 7.30 -8.62 7.37
N ARG A 68 6.36 -9.39 6.84
CA ARG A 68 6.68 -10.55 6.02
C ARG A 68 7.43 -10.15 4.74
N LEU A 69 6.95 -9.11 4.06
CA LEU A 69 7.58 -8.65 2.83
C LEU A 69 9.02 -8.18 3.04
N LYS A 70 9.27 -7.51 4.15
CA LYS A 70 10.62 -7.01 4.45
C LYS A 70 11.61 -8.10 4.85
N ARG A 71 11.11 -9.28 5.22
CA ARG A 71 11.96 -10.42 5.52
C ARG A 71 12.29 -11.26 4.29
N GLU A 72 11.50 -11.15 3.23
CA GLU A 72 11.69 -11.95 2.03
C GLU A 72 12.57 -11.21 1.03
N GLU A 73 13.55 -11.90 0.51
CA GLU A 73 14.53 -11.31 -0.40
C GLU A 73 13.91 -10.66 -1.64
N LEU A 74 12.90 -11.30 -2.21
CA LEU A 74 12.25 -10.81 -3.43
C LEU A 74 11.46 -9.52 -3.25
N THR A 75 11.03 -9.24 -2.02
CA THR A 75 10.09 -8.15 -1.76
C THR A 75 10.62 -7.07 -0.81
N ARG A 76 11.73 -7.32 -0.16
CA ARG A 76 12.22 -6.41 0.89
C ARG A 76 12.55 -5.01 0.39
N ASP A 77 12.88 -4.85 -0.88
CA ASP A 77 13.23 -3.55 -1.46
C ASP A 77 12.03 -2.83 -2.09
N MET A 78 10.85 -3.45 -2.11
CA MET A 78 9.66 -2.84 -2.67
C MET A 78 9.18 -1.70 -1.78
N PRO A 79 9.00 -0.48 -2.33
CA PRO A 79 8.50 0.64 -1.54
C PRO A 79 7.08 0.39 -1.04
N VAL A 80 6.84 0.69 0.24
CA VAL A 80 5.53 0.52 0.87
C VAL A 80 5.10 1.84 1.50
N ILE A 81 3.91 2.30 1.13
CA ILE A 81 3.27 3.45 1.77
C ILE A 81 2.07 2.93 2.56
N MET A 82 2.10 3.13 3.86
CA MET A 82 1.00 2.72 4.74
C MET A 82 -0.13 3.73 4.71
N LEU A 83 -1.35 3.24 4.54
CA LEU A 83 -2.56 4.04 4.64
C LEU A 83 -3.23 3.70 5.96
N THR A 84 -3.53 4.68 6.77
CA THR A 84 -4.11 4.42 8.08
C THR A 84 -5.15 5.47 8.48
N ALA A 85 -6.26 5.00 9.07
CA ALA A 85 -7.26 5.88 9.66
C ALA A 85 -6.82 6.36 11.05
N LYS A 86 -5.76 5.77 11.58
CA LYS A 86 -5.29 6.10 12.91
C LYS A 86 -4.22 7.18 12.86
N THR A 87 -4.39 8.19 13.70
CA THR A 87 -3.45 9.29 13.82
C THR A 87 -2.53 9.10 15.02
N ALA A 88 -2.68 7.98 15.75
CA ALA A 88 -1.86 7.74 16.93
C ALA A 88 -0.39 7.62 16.57
N GLU A 89 0.42 8.39 17.24
CA GLU A 89 1.85 8.43 17.01
C GLU A 89 2.50 7.05 17.13
N ASP A 90 2.01 6.23 18.07
CA ASP A 90 2.53 4.89 18.28
C ASP A 90 2.39 4.00 17.04
N ASN A 91 1.28 4.15 16.30
CA ASN A 91 1.06 3.36 15.09
C ASN A 91 2.02 3.78 13.98
N VAL A 92 2.31 5.08 13.88
CA VAL A 92 3.28 5.58 12.92
C VAL A 92 4.66 5.04 13.22
N ILE A 93 5.05 5.08 14.49
CA ILE A 93 6.35 4.57 14.93
C ILE A 93 6.48 3.08 14.65
N GLN A 94 5.44 2.29 14.94
CA GLN A 94 5.45 0.85 14.64
C GLN A 94 5.64 0.58 13.16
N GLY A 95 4.94 1.31 12.31
CA GLY A 95 5.05 1.12 10.88
C GLY A 95 6.43 1.43 10.36
N LEU A 96 7.03 2.52 10.82
CA LEU A 96 8.37 2.90 10.41
C LEU A 96 9.41 1.91 10.94
N ASP A 97 9.21 1.40 12.15
CA ASP A 97 10.12 0.42 12.75
C ASP A 97 10.18 -0.89 11.95
N VAL A 98 9.07 -1.29 11.31
CA VAL A 98 9.07 -2.51 10.50
C VAL A 98 9.39 -2.25 9.03
N GLY A 99 9.69 -1.00 8.67
CA GLY A 99 10.25 -0.70 7.37
C GLY A 99 9.34 -0.06 6.34
N ALA A 100 8.23 0.56 6.76
CA ALA A 100 7.43 1.34 5.82
C ALA A 100 8.25 2.54 5.31
N ASP A 101 8.13 2.83 4.03
CA ASP A 101 8.86 3.94 3.44
C ASP A 101 8.17 5.26 3.67
N ASP A 102 6.86 5.25 3.86
CA ASP A 102 6.09 6.46 4.12
C ASP A 102 4.75 6.10 4.76
N TYR A 103 4.03 7.13 5.16
CA TYR A 103 2.77 7.06 5.88
C TYR A 103 1.83 8.12 5.40
N ILE A 104 0.56 7.77 5.22
CA ILE A 104 -0.50 8.76 4.95
C ILE A 104 -1.69 8.41 5.82
N THR A 105 -2.18 9.39 6.59
CA THR A 105 -3.36 9.20 7.43
C THR A 105 -4.63 9.51 6.65
N LYS A 106 -5.66 8.68 6.85
CA LYS A 106 -6.99 8.93 6.30
C LYS A 106 -7.75 9.94 7.16
N PRO A 107 -8.58 10.79 6.60
CA PRO A 107 -8.79 10.99 5.17
C PRO A 107 -7.64 11.77 4.53
N PHE A 108 -7.33 11.47 3.28
CA PHE A 108 -6.27 12.16 2.59
C PHE A 108 -6.73 12.59 1.20
N ALA A 109 -6.07 13.61 0.65
CA ALA A 109 -6.30 14.01 -0.72
C ALA A 109 -5.45 13.13 -1.64
N PRO A 110 -6.02 12.59 -2.72
CA PRO A 110 -5.24 11.76 -3.67
C PRO A 110 -3.99 12.46 -4.18
N ARG A 111 -4.03 13.76 -4.33
CA ARG A 111 -2.91 14.58 -4.73
C ARG A 111 -1.71 14.48 -3.78
N ALA A 112 -2.00 14.45 -2.48
CA ALA A 112 -0.96 14.32 -1.46
C ALA A 112 -0.28 12.95 -1.55
N LEU A 113 -1.05 11.91 -1.83
CA LEU A 113 -0.52 10.57 -2.00
C LEU A 113 0.38 10.49 -3.23
N ILE A 114 -0.07 11.01 -4.35
CA ILE A 114 0.70 10.98 -5.60
C ILE A 114 2.03 11.72 -5.45
N ALA A 115 2.03 12.80 -4.70
CA ALA A 115 3.24 13.57 -4.46
C ALA A 115 4.30 12.77 -3.67
N ARG A 116 3.88 11.75 -2.93
CA ARG A 116 4.80 10.91 -2.16
C ARG A 116 5.31 9.70 -2.93
N ILE A 117 4.70 9.41 -4.03
CA ILE A 117 5.14 8.35 -4.92
C ILE A 117 6.22 8.87 -5.85
#